data_283824239497adfdf2e219cd860d6ad0
#
_entry.id   283824239497adfdf2e219cd860d6ad0
#
_cell.length_a   1.000
_cell.length_b   1.000
_cell.length_c   1.000
_cell.angle_alpha   90.00
_cell.angle_beta   90.00
_cell.angle_gamma   90.00
#
_symmetry.space_group_name_H-M   'P 1'
#
loop_
_entity.id
_entity.type
_entity.pdbx_description
1 polymer ?
#
loop_
_entity_poly.entity_id
_entity_poly.type
_entity_poly.pdbx_seq_one_letter_code
_entity_poly.pdbx_strand_id
1 'polypeptide(L)'
;MATSNGLTNAVLALVGDPVLRDDVARVAAAAGVAVVHAEDPSSRKVWAAAAAVVLDIDAARRCAGRELPRRDRVVLVGHADPLPADWQAAISIGAQQVVTLPAQDAALVATLSDAASRDQGRRGPLVAVVGARGGAGASVFAAALAQSATEALLVDADPWSGGIDLVMGSEDEPGLRWPDLALQGGRLGYPALRDALPRRNRVSVLSSGRTGIDIEAGPLGAVIDAGCRGGITVVCDVPRRCTAAVETALDSADLVVLVTPADVRSCAAAAAARPWVLACNPNAGVVVRGPAPGGLRAAEVARIVELPLLAAMRPQPGVTEVLERGGLRLKRRSPLAAAARRVLTVLAGHPETEAA
;
A
#
# COMPACT_ATOMS: atom_id res chain seq x y z
N MET A 1 -3.96 -6.97 -33.64
CA MET A 1 -4.51 -6.21 -32.49
C MET A 1 -4.45 -7.13 -31.27
N ALA A 2 -3.44 -6.98 -30.42
CA ALA A 2 -3.34 -7.75 -29.16
C ALA A 2 -4.36 -7.15 -28.18
N THR A 3 -5.31 -7.95 -27.76
CA THR A 3 -6.34 -7.56 -26.79
C THR A 3 -5.70 -7.30 -25.42
N SER A 4 -6.13 -6.24 -24.74
CA SER A 4 -5.59 -5.74 -23.46
C SER A 4 -5.57 -6.79 -22.32
N ASN A 5 -6.30 -7.89 -22.43
CA ASN A 5 -6.35 -8.95 -21.44
C ASN A 5 -5.12 -9.89 -21.44
N GLY A 6 -4.28 -9.88 -22.47
CA GLY A 6 -3.08 -10.73 -22.54
C GLY A 6 -1.80 -10.09 -21.99
N LEU A 7 -1.84 -8.79 -21.68
CA LEU A 7 -0.64 -8.02 -21.29
C LEU A 7 -0.42 -7.90 -19.78
N THR A 8 -1.44 -8.16 -18.98
CA THR A 8 -1.37 -8.00 -17.51
C THR A 8 -0.30 -8.90 -16.88
N ASN A 9 0.05 -10.03 -17.52
CA ASN A 9 1.05 -11.03 -17.10
C ASN A 9 2.26 -11.12 -18.03
N ALA A 10 2.38 -10.22 -19.00
CA ALA A 10 3.43 -10.29 -20.00
C ALA A 10 4.41 -9.11 -19.87
N VAL A 11 5.65 -9.39 -20.17
CA VAL A 11 6.69 -8.36 -20.35
C VAL A 11 6.50 -7.68 -21.69
N LEU A 12 6.40 -6.37 -21.70
CA LEU A 12 6.44 -5.58 -22.94
C LEU A 12 7.90 -5.33 -23.31
N ALA A 13 8.38 -5.95 -24.38
CA ALA A 13 9.72 -5.76 -24.91
C ALA A 13 9.70 -4.82 -26.10
N LEU A 14 10.31 -3.65 -25.93
CA LEU A 14 10.52 -2.62 -26.96
C LEU A 14 11.99 -2.64 -27.35
N VAL A 15 12.39 -3.68 -28.08
CA VAL A 15 13.79 -3.95 -28.46
C VAL A 15 13.86 -4.09 -29.98
N GLY A 16 14.61 -3.23 -30.62
CA GLY A 16 14.75 -3.19 -32.09
C GLY A 16 15.82 -4.17 -32.60
N ASP A 17 16.94 -4.32 -31.88
CA ASP A 17 18.02 -5.23 -32.25
C ASP A 17 17.56 -6.70 -32.14
N PRO A 18 17.65 -7.51 -33.22
CA PRO A 18 17.23 -8.89 -33.22
C PRO A 18 17.99 -9.77 -32.23
N VAL A 19 19.31 -9.58 -32.06
CA VAL A 19 20.14 -10.37 -31.16
C VAL A 19 19.79 -10.08 -29.70
N LEU A 20 19.63 -8.81 -29.36
CA LEU A 20 19.20 -8.38 -28.02
C LEU A 20 17.75 -8.83 -27.73
N ARG A 21 16.90 -8.89 -28.75
CA ARG A 21 15.53 -9.42 -28.63
C ARG A 21 15.52 -10.91 -28.26
N ASP A 22 16.40 -11.71 -28.91
CA ASP A 22 16.54 -13.14 -28.63
C ASP A 22 17.08 -13.37 -27.21
N ASP A 23 18.04 -12.55 -26.75
CA ASP A 23 18.53 -12.59 -25.38
C ASP A 23 17.43 -12.26 -24.36
N VAL A 24 16.65 -11.20 -24.59
CA VAL A 24 15.51 -10.86 -23.72
C VAL A 24 14.47 -11.99 -23.70
N ALA A 25 14.16 -12.60 -24.84
CA ALA A 25 13.24 -13.73 -24.91
C ALA A 25 13.76 -14.95 -24.14
N ARG A 26 15.06 -15.25 -24.25
CA ARG A 26 15.73 -16.34 -23.51
C ARG A 26 15.66 -16.10 -21.99
N VAL A 27 15.98 -14.88 -21.55
CA VAL A 27 15.95 -14.50 -20.13
C VAL A 27 14.51 -14.55 -19.59
N ALA A 28 13.54 -14.06 -20.34
CA ALA A 28 12.13 -14.09 -19.97
C ALA A 28 11.60 -15.54 -19.86
N ALA A 29 12.00 -16.43 -20.78
CA ALA A 29 11.69 -17.86 -20.69
C ALA A 29 12.27 -18.49 -19.42
N ALA A 30 13.52 -18.16 -19.06
CA ALA A 30 14.15 -18.60 -17.81
C ALA A 30 13.43 -18.05 -16.57
N ALA A 31 12.83 -16.86 -16.66
CA ALA A 31 12.03 -16.25 -15.61
C ALA A 31 10.56 -16.78 -15.58
N GLY A 32 10.16 -17.60 -16.55
CA GLY A 32 8.80 -18.14 -16.64
C GLY A 32 7.74 -17.11 -17.04
N VAL A 33 8.13 -16.04 -17.76
CA VAL A 33 7.22 -14.96 -18.17
C VAL A 33 7.03 -14.92 -19.68
N ALA A 34 5.81 -14.60 -20.11
CA ALA A 34 5.53 -14.33 -21.51
C ALA A 34 6.07 -12.95 -21.93
N VAL A 35 6.52 -12.85 -23.18
CA VAL A 35 7.02 -11.58 -23.76
C VAL A 35 6.11 -11.17 -24.91
N VAL A 36 5.74 -9.90 -24.95
CA VAL A 36 5.08 -9.27 -26.08
C VAL A 36 6.05 -8.25 -26.67
N HIS A 37 6.48 -8.52 -27.90
CA HIS A 37 7.34 -7.60 -28.64
C HIS A 37 6.53 -6.55 -29.36
N ALA A 38 6.96 -5.30 -29.28
CA ALA A 38 6.41 -4.17 -30.00
C ALA A 38 7.51 -3.18 -30.35
N GLU A 39 7.32 -2.37 -31.38
CA GLU A 39 8.26 -1.28 -31.70
C GLU A 39 8.09 -0.11 -30.74
N ASP A 40 6.83 0.17 -30.37
CA ASP A 40 6.42 1.24 -29.47
C ASP A 40 5.23 0.80 -28.63
N PRO A 41 5.00 1.38 -27.44
CA PRO A 41 3.78 1.11 -26.69
C PRO A 41 2.57 1.65 -27.47
N SER A 42 1.58 0.78 -27.73
CA SER A 42 0.41 1.16 -28.53
C SER A 42 -0.49 2.19 -27.83
N SER A 43 -0.39 2.30 -26.48
CA SER A 43 -1.10 3.27 -25.67
C SER A 43 -0.51 3.39 -24.28
N ARG A 44 -0.85 4.46 -23.54
CA ARG A 44 -0.52 4.60 -22.11
C ARG A 44 -1.06 3.42 -21.28
N LYS A 45 -2.24 2.88 -21.67
CA LYS A 45 -2.86 1.72 -21.02
C LYS A 45 -2.00 0.46 -21.17
N VAL A 46 -1.46 0.20 -22.36
CA VAL A 46 -0.56 -0.94 -22.62
C VAL A 46 0.74 -0.80 -21.84
N TRP A 47 1.31 0.41 -21.80
CA TRP A 47 2.48 0.72 -21.02
C TRP A 47 2.26 0.44 -19.51
N ALA A 48 1.14 0.92 -18.96
CA ALA A 48 0.82 0.76 -17.54
C ALA A 48 0.47 -0.70 -17.18
N ALA A 49 -0.21 -1.44 -18.05
CA ALA A 49 -0.72 -2.79 -17.79
C ALA A 49 0.36 -3.91 -17.86
N ALA A 50 1.50 -3.66 -18.54
CA ALA A 50 2.54 -4.67 -18.69
C ALA A 50 3.15 -5.08 -17.34
N ALA A 51 3.48 -6.36 -17.12
CA ALA A 51 4.12 -6.84 -15.90
C ALA A 51 5.49 -6.18 -15.66
N ALA A 52 6.28 -6.00 -16.72
CA ALA A 52 7.50 -5.19 -16.77
C ALA A 52 7.66 -4.63 -18.19
N VAL A 53 8.48 -3.60 -18.34
CA VAL A 53 8.83 -3.04 -19.66
C VAL A 53 10.35 -3.12 -19.82
N VAL A 54 10.79 -3.77 -20.88
CA VAL A 54 12.19 -3.90 -21.26
C VAL A 54 12.41 -3.12 -22.56
N LEU A 55 13.37 -2.20 -22.56
CA LEU A 55 13.64 -1.33 -23.71
C LEU A 55 15.14 -1.38 -24.08
N ASP A 56 15.43 -1.25 -25.37
CA ASP A 56 16.75 -0.82 -25.81
C ASP A 56 16.87 0.72 -25.73
N ILE A 57 18.09 1.22 -25.99
CA ILE A 57 18.38 2.66 -25.88
C ILE A 57 17.56 3.49 -26.89
N ASP A 58 17.34 2.97 -28.08
CA ASP A 58 16.60 3.69 -29.11
C ASP A 58 15.10 3.76 -28.80
N ALA A 59 14.52 2.68 -28.28
CA ALA A 59 13.17 2.68 -27.76
C ALA A 59 13.03 3.62 -26.55
N ALA A 60 14.01 3.65 -25.65
CA ALA A 60 14.01 4.55 -24.51
C ALA A 60 13.97 6.02 -24.94
N ARG A 61 14.80 6.39 -25.92
CA ARG A 61 14.83 7.75 -26.50
C ARG A 61 13.50 8.12 -27.18
N ARG A 62 12.88 7.18 -27.92
CA ARG A 62 11.55 7.40 -28.54
C ARG A 62 10.46 7.57 -27.48
N CYS A 63 10.50 6.76 -26.42
CA CYS A 63 9.51 6.81 -25.34
C CYS A 63 9.64 8.06 -24.46
N ALA A 64 10.85 8.60 -24.27
CA ALA A 64 11.10 9.79 -23.46
C ALA A 64 10.30 11.03 -23.93
N GLY A 65 9.97 11.12 -25.24
CA GLY A 65 9.17 12.21 -25.80
C GLY A 65 7.65 12.02 -25.73
N ARG A 66 7.16 10.91 -25.14
CA ARG A 66 5.72 10.53 -25.21
C ARG A 66 4.93 10.77 -23.92
N GLU A 67 5.50 11.42 -22.92
CA GLU A 67 4.83 11.67 -21.61
C GLU A 67 4.16 10.41 -21.04
N LEU A 68 4.88 9.28 -21.06
CA LEU A 68 4.36 8.04 -20.51
C LEU A 68 4.34 8.13 -18.97
N PRO A 69 3.31 7.56 -18.31
CA PRO A 69 3.24 7.59 -16.86
C PRO A 69 4.43 6.86 -16.24
N ARG A 70 5.01 7.40 -15.19
CA ARG A 70 6.07 6.72 -14.44
C ARG A 70 5.53 5.44 -13.85
N ARG A 71 6.30 4.37 -13.95
CA ARG A 71 5.93 3.06 -13.45
C ARG A 71 7.15 2.31 -12.94
N ASP A 72 6.89 1.30 -12.11
CA ASP A 72 7.90 0.33 -11.69
C ASP A 72 8.26 -0.64 -12.82
N ARG A 73 9.46 -1.24 -12.73
CA ARG A 73 9.95 -2.30 -13.61
C ARG A 73 10.10 -1.88 -15.06
N VAL A 74 10.68 -0.73 -15.23
CA VAL A 74 11.23 -0.31 -16.51
C VAL A 74 12.72 -0.63 -16.48
N VAL A 75 13.19 -1.46 -17.42
CA VAL A 75 14.58 -1.91 -17.52
C VAL A 75 15.13 -1.54 -18.89
N LEU A 76 16.25 -0.83 -18.89
CA LEU A 76 17.02 -0.58 -20.10
C LEU A 76 18.01 -1.74 -20.33
N VAL A 77 18.05 -2.28 -21.52
CA VAL A 77 18.96 -3.38 -21.87
C VAL A 77 19.88 -3.02 -23.03
N GLY A 78 21.08 -3.57 -23.05
CA GLY A 78 22.07 -3.39 -24.11
C GLY A 78 23.10 -4.50 -24.10
N HIS A 79 23.94 -4.57 -25.17
CA HIS A 79 25.08 -5.52 -25.27
C HIS A 79 26.41 -4.92 -24.80
N ALA A 80 26.47 -3.60 -24.64
CA ALA A 80 27.66 -2.89 -24.21
C ALA A 80 27.42 -2.17 -22.89
N ASP A 81 28.50 -1.80 -22.22
CA ASP A 81 28.44 -0.96 -21.02
C ASP A 81 27.75 0.39 -21.34
N PRO A 82 26.83 0.87 -20.49
CA PRO A 82 26.05 2.06 -20.76
C PRO A 82 26.92 3.32 -20.79
N LEU A 83 26.75 4.12 -21.82
CA LEU A 83 27.37 5.44 -21.95
C LEU A 83 26.60 6.50 -21.11
N PRO A 84 27.18 7.67 -20.83
CA PRO A 84 26.49 8.75 -20.12
C PRO A 84 25.12 9.15 -20.74
N ALA A 85 25.01 9.11 -22.07
CA ALA A 85 23.75 9.37 -22.77
C ALA A 85 22.68 8.29 -22.54
N ASP A 86 23.08 7.05 -22.29
CA ASP A 86 22.16 5.94 -22.00
C ASP A 86 21.56 6.07 -20.59
N TRP A 87 22.38 6.52 -19.64
CA TRP A 87 21.92 6.86 -18.31
C TRP A 87 20.91 8.02 -18.32
N GLN A 88 21.13 9.04 -19.16
CA GLN A 88 20.17 10.14 -19.32
C GLN A 88 18.82 9.63 -19.86
N ALA A 89 18.86 8.76 -20.87
CA ALA A 89 17.64 8.15 -21.41
C ALA A 89 16.94 7.27 -20.36
N ALA A 90 17.68 6.46 -19.62
CA ALA A 90 17.16 5.63 -18.53
C ALA A 90 16.43 6.47 -17.47
N ILE A 91 17.03 7.56 -17.01
CA ILE A 91 16.44 8.48 -16.03
C ILE A 91 15.18 9.14 -16.59
N SER A 92 15.18 9.57 -17.84
CA SER A 92 14.05 10.27 -18.46
C SER A 92 12.78 9.43 -18.55
N ILE A 93 12.93 8.11 -18.83
CA ILE A 93 11.79 7.17 -18.87
C ILE A 93 11.48 6.52 -17.51
N GLY A 94 12.25 6.82 -16.47
CA GLY A 94 12.10 6.23 -15.14
C GLY A 94 12.55 4.77 -15.07
N ALA A 95 13.57 4.38 -15.84
CA ALA A 95 14.15 3.05 -15.74
C ALA A 95 14.79 2.83 -14.36
N GLN A 96 14.51 1.67 -13.77
CA GLN A 96 15.04 1.29 -12.46
C GLN A 96 16.40 0.59 -12.54
N GLN A 97 16.70 0.01 -13.69
CA GLN A 97 17.93 -0.69 -13.95
C GLN A 97 18.38 -0.48 -15.40
N VAL A 98 19.70 -0.51 -15.58
CA VAL A 98 20.37 -0.66 -16.88
C VAL A 98 21.14 -1.96 -16.82
N VAL A 99 20.88 -2.88 -17.74
CA VAL A 99 21.38 -4.26 -17.73
C VAL A 99 22.14 -4.55 -19.01
N THR A 100 23.37 -5.03 -18.91
CA THR A 100 24.17 -5.47 -20.06
C THR A 100 24.05 -6.99 -20.24
N LEU A 101 23.49 -7.42 -21.36
CA LEU A 101 23.32 -8.83 -21.70
C LEU A 101 24.49 -9.32 -22.58
N PRO A 102 24.91 -10.58 -22.46
CA PRO A 102 24.43 -11.58 -21.52
C PRO A 102 25.08 -11.51 -20.12
N ALA A 103 26.00 -10.58 -19.87
CA ALA A 103 26.81 -10.53 -18.64
C ALA A 103 25.98 -10.43 -17.36
N GLN A 104 24.81 -9.79 -17.44
CA GLN A 104 23.92 -9.56 -16.31
C GLN A 104 22.56 -10.27 -16.45
N ASP A 105 22.51 -11.40 -17.16
CA ASP A 105 21.31 -12.22 -17.33
C ASP A 105 20.60 -12.48 -16.00
N ALA A 106 21.35 -12.87 -14.96
CA ALA A 106 20.80 -13.18 -13.65
C ALA A 106 20.03 -12.01 -13.01
N ALA A 107 20.49 -10.78 -13.23
CA ALA A 107 19.82 -9.58 -12.72
C ALA A 107 18.48 -9.36 -13.44
N LEU A 108 18.45 -9.56 -14.75
CA LEU A 108 17.21 -9.44 -15.52
C LEU A 108 16.25 -10.59 -15.21
N VAL A 109 16.73 -11.84 -15.07
CA VAL A 109 15.90 -12.99 -14.62
C VAL A 109 15.25 -12.68 -13.28
N ALA A 110 16.00 -12.19 -12.29
CA ALA A 110 15.47 -11.83 -10.99
C ALA A 110 14.36 -10.77 -11.09
N THR A 111 14.58 -9.73 -11.88
CA THR A 111 13.59 -8.65 -12.08
C THR A 111 12.32 -9.13 -12.78
N LEU A 112 12.44 -9.99 -13.79
CA LEU A 112 11.32 -10.54 -14.53
C LEU A 112 10.58 -11.62 -13.73
N SER A 113 11.28 -12.48 -12.98
CA SER A 113 10.67 -13.47 -12.07
C SER A 113 9.87 -12.79 -10.96
N ASP A 114 10.39 -11.70 -10.43
CA ASP A 114 9.67 -10.85 -9.48
C ASP A 114 8.42 -10.22 -10.11
N ALA A 115 8.46 -9.92 -11.39
CA ALA A 115 7.29 -9.44 -12.12
C ALA A 115 6.23 -10.54 -12.29
N ALA A 116 6.65 -11.79 -12.56
CA ALA A 116 5.77 -12.95 -12.67
C ALA A 116 5.14 -13.35 -11.32
N SER A 117 5.94 -13.33 -10.27
CA SER A 117 5.48 -13.75 -8.92
C SER A 117 4.39 -12.86 -8.36
N ARG A 118 4.27 -11.61 -8.82
CA ARG A 118 3.22 -10.68 -8.41
C ARG A 118 1.85 -10.98 -9.02
N ASP A 119 1.80 -11.79 -10.07
CA ASP A 119 0.55 -12.10 -10.74
C ASP A 119 -0.13 -13.37 -10.20
N GLN A 120 0.55 -14.14 -9.36
CA GLN A 120 -0.08 -15.24 -8.61
C GLN A 120 -0.74 -14.81 -7.30
N GLY A 121 -0.56 -13.55 -6.87
CA GLY A 121 -1.21 -12.98 -5.71
C GLY A 121 -1.70 -11.56 -6.01
N ARG A 122 -3.01 -11.36 -6.05
CA ARG A 122 -3.63 -10.03 -6.02
C ARG A 122 -2.89 -9.18 -4.99
N ARG A 123 -2.38 -7.99 -5.37
CA ARG A 123 -1.83 -7.01 -4.40
C ARG A 123 -2.83 -6.85 -3.26
N GLY A 124 -2.38 -7.03 -2.04
CA GLY A 124 -3.24 -6.83 -0.88
C GLY A 124 -3.61 -5.36 -0.74
N PRO A 125 -4.83 -5.06 -0.28
CA PRO A 125 -5.30 -3.70 -0.15
C PRO A 125 -4.68 -3.00 1.06
N LEU A 126 -4.50 -1.67 0.94
CA LEU A 126 -4.06 -0.77 2.00
C LEU A 126 -5.20 0.11 2.50
N VAL A 127 -5.45 0.10 3.79
CA VAL A 127 -6.37 1.02 4.47
C VAL A 127 -5.61 1.90 5.44
N ALA A 128 -5.69 3.21 5.28
CA ALA A 128 -5.22 4.17 6.26
C ALA A 128 -6.37 4.61 7.18
N VAL A 129 -6.17 4.55 8.49
CA VAL A 129 -7.19 4.92 9.49
C VAL A 129 -6.72 6.15 10.25
N VAL A 130 -7.53 7.21 10.21
CA VAL A 130 -7.23 8.50 10.86
C VAL A 130 -8.35 8.86 11.84
N GLY A 131 -8.02 9.38 13.01
CA GLY A 131 -9.01 9.91 13.94
C GLY A 131 -9.32 11.37 13.68
N ALA A 132 -10.59 11.75 13.68
CA ALA A 132 -11.00 13.17 13.63
C ALA A 132 -10.42 13.99 14.79
N ARG A 133 -10.24 13.38 15.95
CA ARG A 133 -9.59 13.93 17.14
C ARG A 133 -9.00 12.83 18.01
N GLY A 134 -8.23 13.22 19.01
CA GLY A 134 -7.78 12.29 20.07
C GLY A 134 -8.98 11.61 20.74
N GLY A 135 -8.88 10.30 20.99
CA GLY A 135 -9.95 9.50 21.59
C GLY A 135 -11.14 9.21 20.65
N ALA A 136 -11.04 9.47 19.35
CA ALA A 136 -12.06 9.09 18.38
C ALA A 136 -12.25 7.57 18.27
N GLY A 137 -11.22 6.78 18.59
CA GLY A 137 -11.21 5.33 18.53
C GLY A 137 -10.60 4.79 17.22
N ALA A 138 -9.75 5.59 16.54
CA ALA A 138 -9.08 5.20 15.29
C ALA A 138 -8.23 3.96 15.47
N SER A 139 -7.32 3.93 16.43
CA SER A 139 -6.41 2.79 16.69
C SER A 139 -7.19 1.51 17.04
N VAL A 140 -8.26 1.64 17.83
CA VAL A 140 -9.16 0.51 18.13
C VAL A 140 -9.88 0.02 16.88
N PHE A 141 -10.29 0.94 15.99
CA PHE A 141 -10.90 0.59 14.71
C PHE A 141 -9.90 -0.03 13.74
N ALA A 142 -8.67 0.48 13.67
CA ALA A 142 -7.58 -0.10 12.88
C ALA A 142 -7.27 -1.54 13.32
N ALA A 143 -7.15 -1.77 14.63
CA ALA A 143 -7.00 -3.11 15.20
C ALA A 143 -8.19 -4.04 14.87
N ALA A 144 -9.41 -3.52 14.89
CA ALA A 144 -10.60 -4.29 14.52
C ALA A 144 -10.66 -4.61 13.03
N LEU A 145 -10.24 -3.70 12.15
CA LEU A 145 -10.07 -3.94 10.72
C LEU A 145 -9.07 -5.07 10.48
N ALA A 146 -7.89 -4.97 11.06
CA ALA A 146 -6.84 -5.98 10.94
C ALA A 146 -7.32 -7.37 11.42
N GLN A 147 -8.01 -7.43 12.58
CA GLN A 147 -8.57 -8.70 13.10
C GLN A 147 -9.74 -9.24 12.27
N SER A 148 -10.39 -8.41 11.45
CA SER A 148 -11.52 -8.81 10.59
C SER A 148 -11.08 -9.28 9.21
N ALA A 149 -9.85 -8.98 8.80
CA ALA A 149 -9.26 -9.46 7.55
C ALA A 149 -8.86 -10.94 7.64
N THR A 150 -8.65 -11.58 6.50
CA THR A 150 -8.19 -12.99 6.42
C THR A 150 -6.77 -13.14 6.98
N GLU A 151 -5.89 -12.25 6.58
CA GLU A 151 -4.54 -12.04 7.11
C GLU A 151 -4.23 -10.54 6.99
N ALA A 152 -3.56 -9.97 7.98
CA ALA A 152 -3.25 -8.55 7.97
C ALA A 152 -1.87 -8.20 8.53
N LEU A 153 -1.34 -7.09 8.03
CA LEU A 153 -0.26 -6.33 8.64
C LEU A 153 -0.84 -5.04 9.22
N LEU A 154 -0.80 -4.91 10.53
CA LEU A 154 -1.19 -3.68 11.23
C LEU A 154 0.07 -2.86 11.51
N VAL A 155 0.10 -1.65 10.97
CA VAL A 155 1.23 -0.73 11.05
C VAL A 155 0.83 0.49 11.86
N ASP A 156 1.54 0.74 12.93
CA ASP A 156 1.44 1.95 13.74
C ASP A 156 2.32 3.04 13.12
N ALA A 157 1.71 4.09 12.63
CA ALA A 157 2.41 5.24 12.07
C ALA A 157 2.42 6.45 13.04
N ASP A 158 1.98 6.26 14.30
CA ASP A 158 1.99 7.29 15.33
C ASP A 158 3.09 7.03 16.39
N PRO A 159 4.23 7.72 16.35
CA PRO A 159 5.32 7.54 17.30
C PRO A 159 4.93 7.91 18.74
N TRP A 160 3.79 8.59 18.92
CA TRP A 160 3.31 9.06 20.23
C TRP A 160 2.07 8.31 20.73
N SER A 161 1.64 7.26 20.02
CA SER A 161 0.44 6.45 20.38
C SER A 161 0.62 5.65 21.68
N GLY A 162 1.84 5.44 22.12
CA GLY A 162 2.19 4.48 23.16
C GLY A 162 2.29 3.04 22.67
N GLY A 163 2.04 2.82 21.36
CA GLY A 163 2.17 1.54 20.67
C GLY A 163 0.85 0.80 20.47
N ILE A 164 0.58 0.44 19.21
CA ILE A 164 -0.64 -0.29 18.85
C ILE A 164 -0.61 -1.75 19.30
N ASP A 165 0.54 -2.28 19.69
CA ASP A 165 0.70 -3.60 20.32
C ASP A 165 -0.08 -3.72 21.64
N LEU A 166 -0.20 -2.63 22.43
CA LEU A 166 -1.08 -2.58 23.62
C LEU A 166 -2.55 -2.74 23.24
N VAL A 167 -2.97 -2.13 22.13
CA VAL A 167 -4.34 -2.30 21.63
C VAL A 167 -4.58 -3.73 21.19
N MET A 168 -3.55 -4.38 20.63
CA MET A 168 -3.62 -5.77 20.16
C MET A 168 -3.39 -6.79 21.30
N GLY A 169 -2.84 -6.40 22.43
CA GLY A 169 -2.40 -7.31 23.50
C GLY A 169 -1.24 -8.21 23.05
N SER A 170 -0.29 -7.62 22.34
CA SER A 170 0.91 -8.28 21.84
C SER A 170 2.19 -7.60 22.29
N GLU A 171 2.12 -6.80 23.38
CA GLU A 171 3.24 -6.08 23.96
C GLU A 171 4.35 -7.02 24.47
N ASP A 172 3.98 -8.17 25.01
CA ASP A 172 4.90 -9.18 25.53
C ASP A 172 5.34 -10.21 24.45
N GLU A 173 4.74 -10.17 23.27
CA GLU A 173 5.13 -11.08 22.18
C GLU A 173 6.50 -10.67 21.62
N PRO A 174 7.41 -11.63 21.41
CA PRO A 174 8.71 -11.35 20.82
C PRO A 174 8.58 -10.83 19.39
N GLY A 175 9.51 -9.98 18.98
CA GLY A 175 9.57 -9.44 17.62
C GLY A 175 9.95 -7.97 17.58
N LEU A 176 10.25 -7.49 16.37
CA LEU A 176 10.72 -6.13 16.13
C LEU A 176 9.60 -5.10 16.26
N ARG A 177 9.96 -3.90 16.70
CA ARG A 177 9.19 -2.66 16.67
C ARG A 177 9.91 -1.65 15.78
N TRP A 178 9.30 -0.49 15.50
CA TRP A 178 9.94 0.52 14.66
C TRP A 178 11.37 0.88 15.07
N PRO A 179 11.70 1.06 16.37
CA PRO A 179 13.08 1.38 16.77
C PRO A 179 14.10 0.29 16.43
N ASP A 180 13.66 -0.96 16.30
CA ASP A 180 14.52 -2.12 16.02
C ASP A 180 14.66 -2.37 14.51
N LEU A 181 13.85 -1.70 13.69
CA LEU A 181 13.76 -1.94 12.25
C LEU A 181 14.75 -1.05 11.48
N ALA A 182 15.97 -1.55 11.28
CA ALA A 182 16.95 -0.88 10.44
C ALA A 182 16.79 -1.29 8.98
N LEU A 183 16.10 -0.48 8.17
CA LEU A 183 15.97 -0.68 6.73
C LEU A 183 17.09 0.08 6.01
N GLN A 184 18.23 -0.58 5.81
CA GLN A 184 19.33 -0.08 5.01
C GLN A 184 19.18 -0.64 3.60
N GLY A 185 18.62 0.11 2.68
CA GLY A 185 18.57 -0.21 1.24
C GLY A 185 18.20 -1.67 0.92
N GLY A 186 17.48 -1.90 -0.15
CA GLY A 186 17.08 -3.24 -0.55
C GLY A 186 15.57 -3.49 -0.41
N ARG A 187 15.14 -4.64 -0.91
CA ARG A 187 13.73 -5.00 -1.02
C ARG A 187 13.30 -5.81 0.19
N LEU A 188 12.37 -5.28 0.99
CA LEU A 188 11.78 -5.98 2.10
C LEU A 188 10.74 -7.02 1.58
N GLY A 189 10.97 -8.30 1.88
CA GLY A 189 10.00 -9.37 1.59
C GLY A 189 9.00 -9.54 2.74
N TYR A 190 7.69 -9.69 2.42
CA TYR A 190 6.68 -9.88 3.47
C TYR A 190 6.91 -11.13 4.34
N PRO A 191 7.32 -12.30 3.82
CA PRO A 191 7.59 -13.46 4.68
C PRO A 191 8.63 -13.15 5.78
N ALA A 192 9.73 -12.50 5.43
CA ALA A 192 10.76 -12.13 6.40
C ALA A 192 10.24 -11.09 7.41
N LEU A 193 9.51 -10.08 6.93
CA LEU A 193 8.88 -9.09 7.80
C LEU A 193 7.88 -9.75 8.76
N ARG A 194 7.00 -10.61 8.26
CA ARG A 194 6.01 -11.35 9.04
C ARG A 194 6.65 -12.16 10.17
N ASP A 195 7.73 -12.86 9.85
CA ASP A 195 8.41 -13.75 10.81
C ASP A 195 9.23 -12.97 11.85
N ALA A 196 9.60 -11.73 11.53
CA ALA A 196 10.30 -10.81 12.44
C ALA A 196 9.36 -10.03 13.38
N LEU A 197 8.05 -9.94 13.09
CA LEU A 197 7.10 -9.12 13.86
C LEU A 197 6.33 -9.92 14.89
N PRO A 198 5.90 -9.29 16.01
CA PRO A 198 4.91 -9.86 16.90
C PRO A 198 3.65 -10.24 16.14
N ARG A 199 3.07 -11.36 16.48
CA ARG A 199 1.84 -11.86 15.85
C ARG A 199 0.76 -12.16 16.87
N ARG A 200 -0.43 -11.65 16.61
CA ARG A 200 -1.64 -12.02 17.33
C ARG A 200 -2.63 -12.65 16.37
N ASN A 201 -2.84 -13.97 16.47
CA ASN A 201 -3.63 -14.74 15.51
C ASN A 201 -3.08 -14.59 14.06
N ARG A 202 -3.86 -13.96 13.18
CA ARG A 202 -3.51 -13.72 11.77
C ARG A 202 -3.06 -12.29 11.48
N VAL A 203 -2.73 -11.53 12.52
CA VAL A 203 -2.27 -10.14 12.39
C VAL A 203 -0.82 -10.05 12.82
N SER A 204 0.04 -9.63 11.89
CA SER A 204 1.40 -9.17 12.21
C SER A 204 1.33 -7.71 12.63
N VAL A 205 2.03 -7.32 13.68
CA VAL A 205 1.92 -5.98 14.28
C VAL A 205 3.27 -5.29 14.28
N LEU A 206 3.39 -4.19 13.55
CA LEU A 206 4.54 -3.29 13.65
C LEU A 206 4.14 -2.06 14.47
N SER A 207 4.54 -2.05 15.74
CA SER A 207 4.23 -0.99 16.69
C SER A 207 5.32 0.07 16.75
N SER A 208 4.94 1.32 17.06
CA SER A 208 5.87 2.43 17.33
C SER A 208 6.75 2.19 18.57
N GLY A 209 6.33 1.31 19.47
CA GLY A 209 6.98 1.14 20.76
C GLY A 209 6.69 2.31 21.72
N ARG A 210 7.62 2.63 22.62
CA ARG A 210 7.46 3.65 23.69
C ARG A 210 8.54 4.73 23.67
N THR A 211 9.30 4.80 22.58
CA THR A 211 10.49 5.68 22.52
C THR A 211 10.20 7.06 21.93
N GLY A 212 9.06 7.24 21.27
CA GLY A 212 8.71 8.49 20.59
C GLY A 212 9.62 8.84 19.41
N ILE A 213 10.31 7.85 18.82
CA ILE A 213 11.16 8.04 17.66
C ILE A 213 10.29 8.25 16.43
N ASP A 214 10.54 9.32 15.69
CA ASP A 214 9.81 9.62 14.45
C ASP A 214 10.00 8.51 13.41
N ILE A 215 8.90 8.22 12.72
CA ILE A 215 8.87 7.22 11.64
C ILE A 215 9.12 7.95 10.32
N GLU A 216 10.12 7.50 9.59
CA GLU A 216 10.47 8.07 8.29
C GLU A 216 9.58 7.54 7.16
N ALA A 217 9.36 8.35 6.13
CA ALA A 217 8.53 8.01 4.97
C ALA A 217 9.06 6.80 4.19
N GLY A 218 10.37 6.71 3.98
CA GLY A 218 11.01 5.62 3.25
C GLY A 218 10.79 4.24 3.89
N PRO A 219 11.17 4.03 5.14
CA PRO A 219 10.88 2.81 5.90
C PRO A 219 9.40 2.46 5.95
N LEU A 220 8.51 3.44 6.21
CA LEU A 220 7.08 3.21 6.23
C LEU A 220 6.56 2.72 4.87
N GLY A 221 6.95 3.39 3.79
CA GLY A 221 6.61 2.98 2.43
C GLY A 221 7.09 1.58 2.09
N ALA A 222 8.32 1.21 2.50
CA ALA A 222 8.86 -0.13 2.27
C ALA A 222 8.09 -1.23 3.01
N VAL A 223 7.66 -0.98 4.25
CA VAL A 223 6.83 -1.91 5.04
C VAL A 223 5.45 -2.08 4.44
N ILE A 224 4.78 -0.98 4.07
CA ILE A 224 3.48 -0.98 3.40
C ILE A 224 3.56 -1.79 2.10
N ASP A 225 4.54 -1.47 1.25
CA ASP A 225 4.72 -2.12 -0.04
C ASP A 225 5.03 -3.63 0.13
N ALA A 226 5.82 -4.01 1.14
CA ALA A 226 6.06 -5.42 1.45
C ALA A 226 4.77 -6.18 1.77
N GLY A 227 3.90 -5.63 2.63
CA GLY A 227 2.62 -6.23 2.97
C GLY A 227 1.67 -6.32 1.77
N CYS A 228 1.51 -5.23 1.02
CA CYS A 228 0.68 -5.20 -0.19
C CYS A 228 1.17 -6.21 -1.24
N ARG A 229 2.48 -6.29 -1.50
CA ARG A 229 3.04 -7.30 -2.41
C ARG A 229 2.85 -8.73 -1.89
N GLY A 230 2.82 -8.92 -0.57
CA GLY A 230 2.50 -10.19 0.05
C GLY A 230 1.04 -10.63 -0.12
N GLY A 231 0.20 -9.83 -0.78
CA GLY A 231 -1.21 -10.14 -1.04
C GLY A 231 -2.12 -10.05 0.19
N ILE A 232 -1.64 -9.46 1.28
CA ILE A 232 -2.38 -9.34 2.54
C ILE A 232 -2.96 -7.95 2.75
N THR A 233 -3.98 -7.84 3.58
CA THR A 233 -4.53 -6.54 3.95
C THR A 233 -3.55 -5.78 4.83
N VAL A 234 -3.13 -4.58 4.39
CA VAL A 234 -2.34 -3.66 5.22
C VAL A 234 -3.26 -2.64 5.84
N VAL A 235 -3.15 -2.45 7.15
CA VAL A 235 -3.90 -1.43 7.90
C VAL A 235 -2.91 -0.51 8.58
N CYS A 236 -2.89 0.77 8.20
CA CYS A 236 -2.08 1.80 8.84
C CYS A 236 -2.93 2.59 9.83
N ASP A 237 -2.53 2.60 11.10
CA ASP A 237 -3.03 3.56 12.09
C ASP A 237 -2.22 4.84 12.00
N VAL A 238 -2.86 5.91 11.55
CA VAL A 238 -2.19 7.14 11.12
C VAL A 238 -2.55 8.30 12.05
N PRO A 239 -1.55 9.00 12.62
CA PRO A 239 -1.82 10.18 13.44
C PRO A 239 -2.35 11.34 12.60
N ARG A 240 -3.15 12.21 13.20
CA ARG A 240 -3.59 13.45 12.57
C ARG A 240 -2.49 14.51 12.63
N ARG A 241 -1.45 14.31 11.84
CA ARG A 241 -0.27 15.19 11.73
C ARG A 241 0.20 15.24 10.29
N CYS A 242 0.63 16.41 9.83
CA CYS A 242 1.20 16.57 8.48
C CYS A 242 2.70 16.24 8.54
N THR A 243 3.05 15.00 8.33
CA THR A 243 4.45 14.53 8.19
C THR A 243 4.59 13.75 6.90
N ALA A 244 5.79 13.70 6.33
CA ALA A 244 6.05 12.94 5.10
C ALA A 244 5.65 11.45 5.21
N ALA A 245 5.84 10.84 6.37
CA ALA A 245 5.41 9.46 6.62
C ALA A 245 3.89 9.31 6.55
N VAL A 246 3.14 10.22 7.18
CA VAL A 246 1.69 10.25 7.17
C VAL A 246 1.16 10.46 5.75
N GLU A 247 1.71 11.43 5.02
CA GLU A 247 1.35 11.67 3.62
C GLU A 247 1.62 10.45 2.74
N THR A 248 2.76 9.77 2.93
CA THR A 248 3.07 8.51 2.24
C THR A 248 2.02 7.42 2.52
N ALA A 249 1.58 7.27 3.77
CA ALA A 249 0.56 6.27 4.12
C ALA A 249 -0.81 6.62 3.52
N LEU A 250 -1.20 7.90 3.53
CA LEU A 250 -2.47 8.36 2.98
C LEU A 250 -2.50 8.27 1.46
N ASP A 251 -1.46 8.76 0.77
CA ASP A 251 -1.35 8.75 -0.69
C ASP A 251 -1.35 7.33 -1.26
N SER A 252 -0.66 6.41 -0.59
CA SER A 252 -0.58 5.00 -1.01
C SER A 252 -1.83 4.19 -0.72
N ALA A 253 -2.78 4.70 0.09
CA ALA A 253 -3.94 3.92 0.54
C ALA A 253 -4.99 3.74 -0.56
N ASP A 254 -5.56 2.53 -0.66
CA ASP A 254 -6.72 2.26 -1.50
C ASP A 254 -7.99 2.90 -0.91
N LEU A 255 -8.00 3.07 0.42
CA LEU A 255 -9.08 3.73 1.14
C LEU A 255 -8.57 4.42 2.41
N VAL A 256 -8.93 5.69 2.58
CA VAL A 256 -8.72 6.42 3.84
C VAL A 256 -10.00 6.44 4.66
N VAL A 257 -9.91 5.98 5.90
CA VAL A 257 -11.04 5.92 6.84
C VAL A 257 -10.88 6.97 7.93
N LEU A 258 -11.72 8.00 7.91
CA LEU A 258 -11.78 8.99 8.97
C LEU A 258 -12.76 8.54 10.06
N VAL A 259 -12.26 8.22 11.26
CA VAL A 259 -13.08 7.78 12.39
C VAL A 259 -13.50 8.99 13.23
N THR A 260 -14.81 9.17 13.43
CA THR A 260 -15.34 10.29 14.23
C THR A 260 -16.48 9.85 15.16
N PRO A 261 -16.49 10.30 16.42
CA PRO A 261 -17.70 10.27 17.24
C PRO A 261 -18.82 11.17 16.69
N ALA A 262 -20.07 10.85 17.00
CA ALA A 262 -21.26 11.60 16.53
C ALA A 262 -21.58 12.82 17.43
N ASP A 263 -20.58 13.53 17.93
CA ASP A 263 -20.74 14.77 18.69
C ASP A 263 -20.29 15.99 17.87
N VAL A 264 -20.79 17.17 18.22
CA VAL A 264 -20.56 18.43 17.48
C VAL A 264 -19.08 18.76 17.34
N ARG A 265 -18.27 18.60 18.41
CA ARG A 265 -16.84 18.91 18.38
C ARG A 265 -16.07 17.96 17.46
N SER A 266 -16.46 16.67 17.48
CA SER A 266 -15.86 15.66 16.61
C SER A 266 -16.21 15.89 15.14
N CYS A 267 -17.46 16.29 14.86
CA CYS A 267 -17.89 16.68 13.51
C CYS A 267 -17.10 17.88 12.98
N ALA A 268 -16.95 18.93 13.79
CA ALA A 268 -16.16 20.12 13.41
C ALA A 268 -14.69 19.75 13.16
N ALA A 269 -14.10 18.89 14.01
CA ALA A 269 -12.73 18.42 13.83
C ALA A 269 -12.57 17.55 12.57
N ALA A 270 -13.56 16.70 12.25
CA ALA A 270 -13.57 15.89 11.04
C ALA A 270 -13.69 16.77 9.78
N ALA A 271 -14.59 17.77 9.80
CA ALA A 271 -14.74 18.73 8.71
C ALA A 271 -13.44 19.55 8.47
N ALA A 272 -12.75 19.94 9.55
CA ALA A 272 -11.47 20.63 9.46
C ALA A 272 -10.32 19.73 8.91
N ALA A 273 -10.35 18.42 9.21
CA ALA A 273 -9.33 17.48 8.71
C ALA A 273 -9.58 17.04 7.25
N ARG A 274 -10.82 17.08 6.78
CA ARG A 274 -11.23 16.62 5.44
C ARG A 274 -10.40 17.22 4.28
N PRO A 275 -10.17 18.54 4.19
CA PRO A 275 -9.42 19.10 3.05
C PRO A 275 -8.01 18.51 2.96
N TRP A 276 -7.34 18.34 4.08
CA TRP A 276 -6.03 17.70 4.12
C TRP A 276 -6.07 16.24 3.71
N VAL A 277 -7.04 15.47 4.21
CA VAL A 277 -7.19 14.06 3.83
C VAL A 277 -7.45 13.93 2.34
N LEU A 278 -8.36 14.73 1.77
CA LEU A 278 -8.70 14.69 0.34
C LEU A 278 -7.57 15.21 -0.56
N ALA A 279 -6.71 16.10 -0.06
CA ALA A 279 -5.52 16.52 -0.79
C ALA A 279 -4.48 15.39 -0.92
N CYS A 280 -4.39 14.50 0.09
CA CYS A 280 -3.54 13.32 0.02
C CYS A 280 -4.20 12.18 -0.77
N ASN A 281 -5.50 11.93 -0.56
CA ASN A 281 -6.19 10.79 -1.18
C ASN A 281 -7.68 11.08 -1.39
N PRO A 282 -8.19 11.08 -2.64
CA PRO A 282 -9.60 11.31 -2.93
C PRO A 282 -10.51 10.14 -2.48
N ASN A 283 -9.95 8.93 -2.30
CA ASN A 283 -10.69 7.75 -1.87
C ASN A 283 -10.84 7.73 -0.34
N ALA A 284 -11.58 8.67 0.20
CA ALA A 284 -11.78 8.80 1.63
C ALA A 284 -13.26 8.68 2.02
N GLY A 285 -13.51 8.14 3.22
CA GLY A 285 -14.84 8.04 3.77
C GLY A 285 -14.85 8.07 5.30
N VAL A 286 -16.03 8.24 5.89
CA VAL A 286 -16.17 8.39 7.33
C VAL A 286 -16.80 7.16 7.99
N VAL A 287 -16.22 6.75 9.13
CA VAL A 287 -16.82 5.81 10.08
C VAL A 287 -17.29 6.58 11.30
N VAL A 288 -18.59 6.50 11.58
CA VAL A 288 -19.22 7.27 12.65
C VAL A 288 -19.48 6.38 13.87
N ARG A 289 -18.95 6.78 15.02
CA ARG A 289 -19.18 6.12 16.31
C ARG A 289 -20.28 6.87 17.08
N GLY A 290 -21.47 6.31 17.16
CA GLY A 290 -22.63 6.90 17.82
C GLY A 290 -23.68 5.86 18.24
N PRO A 291 -24.75 6.28 18.90
CA PRO A 291 -25.10 7.68 19.13
C PRO A 291 -24.26 8.38 20.19
N ALA A 292 -24.21 9.71 20.11
CA ALA A 292 -23.68 10.58 21.15
C ALA A 292 -24.86 11.32 21.86
N PRO A 293 -24.63 11.89 23.06
CA PRO A 293 -25.69 12.59 23.79
C PRO A 293 -26.40 13.70 23.01
N GLY A 294 -25.70 14.34 22.04
CA GLY A 294 -26.28 15.40 21.19
C GLY A 294 -27.19 14.90 20.07
N GLY A 295 -27.43 13.60 19.94
CA GLY A 295 -28.43 13.00 19.06
C GLY A 295 -28.14 13.03 17.57
N LEU A 296 -26.93 13.45 17.14
CA LEU A 296 -26.54 13.43 15.71
C LEU A 296 -26.56 12.00 15.14
N ARG A 297 -27.20 11.84 13.99
CA ARG A 297 -27.22 10.57 13.25
C ARG A 297 -26.01 10.45 12.36
N ALA A 298 -25.58 9.23 12.09
CA ALA A 298 -24.39 8.98 11.26
C ALA A 298 -24.48 9.63 9.87
N ALA A 299 -25.67 9.62 9.25
CA ALA A 299 -25.89 10.27 7.96
C ALA A 299 -25.77 11.81 8.03
N GLU A 300 -26.18 12.42 9.16
CA GLU A 300 -26.01 13.85 9.38
C GLU A 300 -24.54 14.22 9.55
N VAL A 301 -23.79 13.40 10.30
CA VAL A 301 -22.34 13.55 10.45
C VAL A 301 -21.65 13.45 9.11
N ALA A 302 -21.96 12.44 8.30
CA ALA A 302 -21.37 12.26 6.96
C ALA A 302 -21.66 13.46 6.05
N ARG A 303 -22.88 14.02 6.11
CA ARG A 303 -23.25 15.23 5.36
C ARG A 303 -22.51 16.47 5.84
N ILE A 304 -22.31 16.63 7.16
CA ILE A 304 -21.57 17.77 7.73
C ILE A 304 -20.09 17.69 7.37
N VAL A 305 -19.52 16.48 7.42
CA VAL A 305 -18.11 16.23 7.08
C VAL A 305 -17.91 16.21 5.56
N GLU A 306 -18.98 16.06 4.79
CA GLU A 306 -18.99 15.91 3.32
C GLU A 306 -18.07 14.77 2.84
N LEU A 307 -18.13 13.63 3.51
CA LEU A 307 -17.48 12.38 3.12
C LEU A 307 -18.50 11.25 3.05
N PRO A 308 -18.34 10.26 2.16
CA PRO A 308 -19.17 9.08 2.11
C PRO A 308 -19.21 8.34 3.46
N LEU A 309 -20.41 7.91 3.90
CA LEU A 309 -20.56 7.09 5.09
C LEU A 309 -20.19 5.64 4.80
N LEU A 310 -19.03 5.21 5.26
CA LEU A 310 -18.58 3.82 5.12
C LEU A 310 -19.29 2.88 6.09
N ALA A 311 -19.37 3.28 7.36
CA ALA A 311 -20.07 2.52 8.39
C ALA A 311 -20.49 3.41 9.57
N ALA A 312 -21.53 2.96 10.28
CA ALA A 312 -21.90 3.47 11.60
C ALA A 312 -21.75 2.36 12.64
N MET A 313 -21.18 2.67 13.78
CA MET A 313 -21.02 1.71 14.87
C MET A 313 -21.44 2.31 16.20
N ARG A 314 -22.11 1.49 17.01
CA ARG A 314 -22.38 1.84 18.41
C ARG A 314 -21.08 1.74 19.22
N PRO A 315 -20.91 2.55 20.27
CA PRO A 315 -19.81 2.36 21.21
C PRO A 315 -19.78 0.91 21.69
N GLN A 316 -18.59 0.31 21.69
CA GLN A 316 -18.40 -1.06 22.16
C GLN A 316 -18.37 -1.04 23.70
N PRO A 317 -19.35 -1.65 24.40
CA PRO A 317 -19.32 -1.70 25.86
C PRO A 317 -18.09 -2.44 26.36
N GLY A 318 -17.47 -1.93 27.43
CA GLY A 318 -16.33 -2.56 28.09
C GLY A 318 -15.04 -2.58 27.27
N VAL A 319 -14.95 -1.82 26.17
CA VAL A 319 -13.73 -1.82 25.34
C VAL A 319 -12.51 -1.35 26.13
N THR A 320 -12.66 -0.32 26.94
CA THR A 320 -11.56 0.20 27.79
C THR A 320 -11.04 -0.87 28.76
N GLU A 321 -11.93 -1.56 29.44
CA GLU A 321 -11.58 -2.64 30.36
C GLU A 321 -10.89 -3.82 29.68
N VAL A 322 -11.29 -4.13 28.44
CA VAL A 322 -10.69 -5.21 27.64
C VAL A 322 -9.28 -4.82 27.21
N LEU A 323 -9.08 -3.57 26.80
CA LEU A 323 -7.75 -3.04 26.42
C LEU A 323 -6.78 -3.10 27.63
N GLU A 324 -7.22 -2.72 28.81
CA GLU A 324 -6.40 -2.79 30.05
C GLU A 324 -6.10 -4.23 30.50
N ARG A 325 -6.79 -5.24 29.97
CA ARG A 325 -6.65 -6.66 30.36
C ARG A 325 -6.08 -7.57 29.26
N GLY A 326 -5.24 -7.04 28.39
CA GLY A 326 -4.55 -7.82 27.36
C GLY A 326 -5.13 -7.67 25.95
N GLY A 327 -5.52 -6.45 25.62
CA GLY A 327 -5.81 -6.01 24.27
C GLY A 327 -7.19 -6.39 23.72
N LEU A 328 -7.47 -5.87 22.55
CA LEU A 328 -8.76 -6.00 21.87
C LEU A 328 -9.02 -7.46 21.46
N ARG A 329 -10.06 -8.04 22.05
CA ARG A 329 -10.64 -9.33 21.62
C ARG A 329 -11.91 -9.06 20.84
N LEU A 330 -11.81 -9.06 19.53
CA LEU A 330 -12.92 -8.72 18.65
C LEU A 330 -13.96 -9.83 18.62
N LYS A 331 -15.13 -9.58 19.23
CA LYS A 331 -16.27 -10.51 19.15
C LYS A 331 -16.93 -10.40 17.79
N ARG A 332 -17.12 -11.52 17.10
CA ARG A 332 -17.64 -11.60 15.73
C ARG A 332 -18.96 -10.84 15.48
N ARG A 333 -19.84 -10.75 16.47
CA ARG A 333 -21.14 -10.06 16.40
C ARG A 333 -21.12 -8.66 17.04
N SER A 334 -19.96 -8.13 17.41
CA SER A 334 -19.88 -6.79 18.00
C SER A 334 -20.11 -5.69 16.96
N PRO A 335 -20.61 -4.51 17.38
CA PRO A 335 -20.77 -3.35 16.50
C PRO A 335 -19.46 -2.97 15.79
N LEU A 336 -18.34 -3.05 16.49
CA LEU A 336 -17.01 -2.78 15.98
C LEU A 336 -16.63 -3.75 14.85
N ALA A 337 -16.84 -5.07 15.04
CA ALA A 337 -16.59 -6.07 14.01
C ALA A 337 -17.51 -5.92 12.79
N ALA A 338 -18.77 -5.54 13.00
CA ALA A 338 -19.71 -5.30 11.91
C ALA A 338 -19.27 -4.10 11.04
N ALA A 339 -18.85 -3.00 11.68
CA ALA A 339 -18.34 -1.82 10.98
C ALA A 339 -17.04 -2.12 10.23
N ALA A 340 -16.10 -2.84 10.85
CA ALA A 340 -14.85 -3.25 10.22
C ALA A 340 -15.10 -4.11 8.96
N ARG A 341 -15.96 -5.12 9.04
CA ARG A 341 -16.32 -5.94 7.86
C ARG A 341 -16.98 -5.12 6.75
N ARG A 342 -17.83 -4.14 7.10
CA ARG A 342 -18.46 -3.28 6.09
C ARG A 342 -17.41 -2.46 5.33
N VAL A 343 -16.41 -1.93 6.02
CA VAL A 343 -15.29 -1.22 5.37
C VAL A 343 -14.49 -2.16 4.46
N LEU A 344 -14.19 -3.38 4.93
CA LEU A 344 -13.50 -4.39 4.10
C LEU A 344 -14.32 -4.79 2.87
N THR A 345 -15.66 -4.82 2.96
CA THR A 345 -16.54 -5.08 1.82
C THR A 345 -16.49 -3.93 0.80
N VAL A 346 -16.48 -2.69 1.26
CA VAL A 346 -16.31 -1.52 0.38
C VAL A 346 -14.98 -1.59 -0.34
N LEU A 347 -13.91 -1.90 0.38
CA LEU A 347 -12.56 -2.05 -0.16
C LEU A 347 -12.48 -3.16 -1.23
N ALA A 348 -13.13 -4.32 -1.00
CA ALA A 348 -13.19 -5.42 -1.96
C ALA A 348 -14.06 -5.13 -3.18
N GLY A 349 -15.05 -4.25 -3.07
CA GLY A 349 -15.96 -3.85 -4.13
C GLY A 349 -15.46 -2.67 -4.98
N HIS A 350 -14.38 -2.02 -4.61
CA HIS A 350 -13.67 -1.08 -5.48
C HIS A 350 -12.68 -1.90 -6.31
N PRO A 351 -12.96 -2.18 -7.60
CA PRO A 351 -11.88 -2.61 -8.50
C PRO A 351 -10.82 -1.52 -8.46
N GLU A 352 -9.55 -1.93 -8.54
CA GLU A 352 -8.42 -1.02 -8.68
C GLU A 352 -8.84 0.17 -9.54
N THR A 353 -8.80 1.38 -8.96
CA THR A 353 -9.15 2.58 -9.70
C THR A 353 -8.20 2.61 -10.88
N GLU A 354 -8.73 2.37 -12.08
CA GLU A 354 -7.98 2.60 -13.31
C GLU A 354 -7.45 4.02 -13.19
N ALA A 355 -6.12 4.14 -13.03
CA ALA A 355 -5.48 5.45 -13.05
C ALA A 355 -5.88 6.14 -14.34
N ALA A 356 -6.71 7.17 -14.20
CA ALA A 356 -7.16 8.02 -15.29
C ALA A 356 -6.01 8.94 -15.73
#